data_1791d64b86ddaf632dc6c9a68bc48341
#
_entry.id   1791d64b86ddaf632dc6c9a68bc48341
#
_cell.length_a   1.000
_cell.length_b   1.000
_cell.length_c   1.000
_cell.angle_alpha   90.00
_cell.angle_beta   90.00
_cell.angle_gamma   90.00
#
_symmetry.space_group_name_H-M   'P 1'
#
loop_
_entity.id
_entity.type
_entity.pdbx_description
1 polymer ?
#
loop_
_entity_poly.entity_id
_entity_poly.type
_entity_poly.pdbx_seq_one_letter_code
_entity_poly.pdbx_strand_id
1 'polypeptide(L)'
;MQEKLEECEIMHHFSLLFRNFAPNKQLSLRLSDSQEMKQIKLWMLTTILILSGLTTLTSCSNDDNGIAEPAGQVLQNGEWTGTGEGRSGTIVVKLVVKNHQVEQATVVSQSESVFAQETINNLVAKALGRTDMMSVEVDGITGATLTSTGVIDAINAALQAAMGNTSDTEKTYQEGTCDIVVVGASGAGLSAAVAAAETDSRLKIVVLEKQGILGGNTNYSTGGINAAETDIQKGLGIEDTKQLFYDDTMRGGKNENIPSLVRNLVDNAPATISWLTGLGADLTDVGLMGGSSMKRTHRPQGGSAIGPHLMKVLKTACQKENVEIRTSNKVTGLLTAVDGRVTGVCVQNANGSSYQITARAVIIATGGFGANLAMVAKLQPSLSGFATLNHPGATGDAFDWVTAIGGATIQMANIQIHPTAEATNHILITEAVRGNGAILVNHEGQRFCNEMDTRDVVSAAILAQPQEEALLVFDQTVRQSLASIETYANQHLLCEGSTLEELAGQLGIPADQFAQAVSRYNAWQKAGHDDDFGRSATGMPGALETAPFYAVRVKPAIHHTMGGLSVNTETQVLRADGTPIGGLYAAGEVTGGLHGANRLGGNGVADIVVNGRLAGLAASKRLARSDHP
;
A
#
# COMPACT_ATOMS: atom_id res chain seq x y z
N MET A 1 6.53 22.83 59.44
CA MET A 1 6.90 21.43 59.72
C MET A 1 5.81 20.47 59.24
N GLN A 2 4.55 20.90 59.26
CA GLN A 2 3.41 20.13 58.69
C GLN A 2 3.43 20.07 57.15
N GLU A 3 3.79 21.16 56.45
CA GLU A 3 3.89 21.19 54.99
C GLU A 3 4.97 20.26 54.39
N LYS A 4 6.04 19.98 55.13
CA LYS A 4 7.09 19.04 54.72
C LYS A 4 6.73 17.57 54.91
N LEU A 5 5.76 17.26 55.77
CA LEU A 5 5.26 15.90 55.99
C LEU A 5 4.24 15.50 54.90
N GLU A 6 3.40 16.42 54.46
CA GLU A 6 2.48 16.18 53.35
C GLU A 6 3.21 16.02 52.01
N GLU A 7 4.29 16.79 51.76
CA GLU A 7 5.13 16.61 50.58
C GLU A 7 5.85 15.24 50.54
N CYS A 8 6.21 14.69 51.70
CA CYS A 8 6.82 13.36 51.79
C CYS A 8 5.83 12.21 51.54
N GLU A 9 4.59 12.32 52.00
CA GLU A 9 3.56 11.29 51.74
C GLU A 9 3.12 11.25 50.28
N ILE A 10 2.99 12.40 49.64
CA ILE A 10 2.64 12.50 48.22
C ILE A 10 3.75 11.90 47.34
N MET A 11 5.02 12.16 47.65
CA MET A 11 6.16 11.61 46.93
C MET A 11 6.31 10.09 47.13
N HIS A 12 5.91 9.58 48.31
CA HIS A 12 5.93 8.15 48.58
C HIS A 12 4.83 7.39 47.77
N HIS A 13 3.65 7.95 47.64
CA HIS A 13 2.57 7.40 46.81
C HIS A 13 2.89 7.44 45.32
N PHE A 14 3.56 8.50 44.83
CA PHE A 14 4.02 8.58 43.43
C PHE A 14 5.11 7.57 43.11
N SER A 15 6.03 7.33 44.04
CA SER A 15 7.09 6.32 43.87
C SER A 15 6.52 4.89 43.78
N LEU A 16 5.40 4.60 44.44
CA LEU A 16 4.70 3.31 44.35
C LEU A 16 3.93 3.13 43.03
N LEU A 17 3.37 4.19 42.49
CA LEU A 17 2.71 4.16 41.19
C LEU A 17 3.70 3.95 40.01
N PHE A 18 4.89 4.57 40.07
CA PHE A 18 5.90 4.41 39.03
C PHE A 18 6.61 3.05 39.04
N ARG A 19 6.69 2.38 40.19
CA ARG A 19 7.27 1.02 40.26
C ARG A 19 6.47 -0.04 39.53
N ASN A 20 5.19 0.19 39.28
CA ASN A 20 4.33 -0.75 38.56
C ASN A 20 4.37 -0.56 37.03
N PHE A 21 4.94 0.55 36.51
CA PHE A 21 4.95 0.86 35.09
C PHE A 21 6.30 0.72 34.37
N ALA A 22 7.42 0.57 35.09
CA ALA A 22 8.74 0.39 34.46
C ALA A 22 9.75 -0.32 35.39
N PRO A 23 9.84 -1.64 35.38
CA PRO A 23 10.67 -2.38 36.33
C PRO A 23 12.18 -2.32 36.14
N ASN A 24 12.74 -1.66 35.11
CA ASN A 24 14.16 -1.76 34.77
C ASN A 24 14.90 -0.45 34.43
N LYS A 25 14.58 0.69 35.07
CA LYS A 25 15.47 1.87 34.96
C LYS A 25 15.65 2.52 36.33
N GLN A 26 16.85 2.43 36.90
CA GLN A 26 17.29 3.28 37.98
C GLN A 26 17.48 4.72 37.47
N LEU A 27 16.55 5.61 37.78
CA LEU A 27 16.71 7.05 37.59
C LEU A 27 17.21 7.69 38.86
N SER A 28 18.48 8.09 38.91
CA SER A 28 19.01 8.96 39.93
C SER A 28 18.73 10.43 39.53
N LEU A 29 17.69 11.01 40.10
CA LEU A 29 17.42 12.45 39.98
C LEU A 29 18.34 13.23 40.92
N ARG A 30 19.31 13.97 40.37
CA ARG A 30 20.00 15.06 41.08
C ARG A 30 19.16 16.32 40.98
N LEU A 31 18.64 16.76 42.13
CA LEU A 31 17.92 18.02 42.26
C LEU A 31 18.90 19.20 42.22
N SER A 32 19.08 19.84 41.05
CA SER A 32 19.65 21.20 40.95
C SER A 32 19.28 21.84 39.61
N ASP A 33 18.04 22.27 39.40
CA ASP A 33 17.78 23.37 38.47
C ASP A 33 16.41 24.00 38.75
N SER A 34 16.42 25.28 39.10
CA SER A 34 15.24 26.01 39.55
C SER A 34 14.24 26.37 38.42
N GLN A 35 14.59 26.15 37.16
CA GLN A 35 13.71 26.44 36.02
C GLN A 35 12.80 25.26 35.65
N GLU A 36 13.28 24.03 35.74
CA GLU A 36 12.44 22.85 35.46
C GLU A 36 11.36 22.64 36.51
N MET A 37 11.66 22.96 37.76
CA MET A 37 10.66 22.94 38.86
C MET A 37 9.54 23.97 38.68
N LYS A 38 9.80 25.09 37.98
CA LYS A 38 8.76 26.07 37.68
C LYS A 38 7.82 25.60 36.54
N GLN A 39 8.34 24.86 35.57
CA GLN A 39 7.51 24.28 34.53
C GLN A 39 6.63 23.14 35.00
N ILE A 40 7.14 22.29 35.90
CA ILE A 40 6.36 21.22 36.52
C ILE A 40 5.25 21.78 37.42
N LYS A 41 5.54 22.84 38.20
CA LYS A 41 4.51 23.52 39.00
C LYS A 41 3.44 24.21 38.14
N LEU A 42 3.80 24.78 37.00
CA LEU A 42 2.84 25.41 36.07
C LEU A 42 1.94 24.35 35.40
N TRP A 43 2.49 23.18 35.08
CA TRP A 43 1.73 22.05 34.53
C TRP A 43 0.76 21.43 35.56
N MET A 44 1.18 21.32 36.81
CA MET A 44 0.31 20.86 37.91
C MET A 44 -0.81 21.83 38.25
N LEU A 45 -0.56 23.15 38.21
CA LEU A 45 -1.60 24.17 38.40
C LEU A 45 -2.65 24.20 37.30
N THR A 46 -2.26 23.96 36.04
CA THR A 46 -3.21 23.85 34.91
C THR A 46 -4.06 22.59 34.98
N THR A 47 -3.51 21.47 35.44
CA THR A 47 -4.27 20.23 35.61
C THR A 47 -5.26 20.29 36.80
N ILE A 48 -4.91 20.99 37.90
CA ILE A 48 -5.79 21.18 39.04
C ILE A 48 -6.91 22.19 38.73
N LEU A 49 -6.67 23.20 37.90
CA LEU A 49 -7.71 24.14 37.47
C LEU A 49 -8.72 23.51 36.51
N ILE A 50 -8.36 22.48 35.75
CA ILE A 50 -9.26 21.72 34.88
C ILE A 50 -10.12 20.73 35.72
N LEU A 51 -9.61 20.18 36.83
CA LEU A 51 -10.38 19.30 37.71
C LEU A 51 -11.27 20.07 38.71
N SER A 52 -10.97 21.33 39.03
CA SER A 52 -11.77 22.12 40.00
C SER A 52 -12.90 22.94 39.33
N GLY A 53 -12.98 22.93 37.99
CA GLY A 53 -14.07 23.56 37.24
C GLY A 53 -15.36 22.73 37.14
N LEU A 54 -15.40 21.50 37.67
CA LEU A 54 -16.54 20.58 37.53
C LEU A 54 -17.40 20.39 38.80
N THR A 55 -17.14 21.12 39.87
CA THR A 55 -17.96 20.99 41.08
C THR A 55 -18.33 22.34 41.67
N THR A 56 -19.29 23.04 41.10
CA THR A 56 -20.22 23.93 41.82
C THR A 56 -21.33 24.36 40.87
N LEU A 57 -22.44 23.68 40.88
CA LEU A 57 -23.79 24.21 40.62
C LEU A 57 -24.81 23.18 41.17
N THR A 58 -25.03 23.22 42.48
CA THR A 58 -26.26 22.73 43.06
C THR A 58 -26.79 23.81 44.03
N SER A 59 -27.81 24.51 43.57
CA SER A 59 -28.79 25.14 44.50
C SER A 59 -30.09 25.38 43.75
N CYS A 60 -31.06 24.57 44.10
CA CYS A 60 -32.50 24.73 44.15
C CYS A 60 -33.21 25.78 43.30
N SER A 61 -34.09 25.28 42.41
CA SER A 61 -35.50 25.63 42.46
C SER A 61 -36.30 24.55 41.69
N ASN A 62 -37.39 24.11 42.34
CA ASN A 62 -38.39 23.20 41.77
C ASN A 62 -39.03 23.86 40.54
N ASP A 63 -38.99 23.17 39.40
CA ASP A 63 -40.07 23.13 38.44
C ASP A 63 -39.91 21.83 37.63
N ASP A 64 -40.96 21.01 37.66
CA ASP A 64 -41.12 19.78 36.91
C ASP A 64 -41.06 20.07 35.39
N ASN A 65 -39.93 19.74 34.78
CA ASN A 65 -39.85 19.32 33.37
C ASN A 65 -38.70 18.33 33.25
N GLY A 66 -39.04 17.05 33.21
CA GLY A 66 -38.11 15.96 33.06
C GLY A 66 -37.27 16.09 31.78
N ILE A 67 -36.02 16.54 31.96
CA ILE A 67 -34.97 16.30 30.97
C ILE A 67 -34.49 14.87 31.27
N ALA A 68 -34.99 13.92 30.47
CA ALA A 68 -34.46 12.57 30.46
C ALA A 68 -32.95 12.68 30.16
N GLU A 69 -32.11 12.15 31.06
CA GLU A 69 -30.74 11.80 30.71
C GLU A 69 -30.78 10.99 29.40
N PRO A 70 -29.86 11.18 28.44
CA PRO A 70 -29.84 10.33 27.26
C PRO A 70 -29.63 8.88 27.72
N ALA A 71 -30.70 8.10 27.64
CA ALA A 71 -30.65 6.67 27.90
C ALA A 71 -29.55 6.08 27.03
N GLY A 72 -28.51 5.50 27.64
CA GLY A 72 -27.46 4.80 26.90
C GLY A 72 -28.16 3.85 25.91
N GLN A 73 -27.82 3.96 24.63
CA GLN A 73 -28.42 3.15 23.60
C GLN A 73 -28.11 1.68 23.87
N VAL A 74 -29.14 0.91 24.19
CA VAL A 74 -29.04 -0.51 24.53
C VAL A 74 -29.15 -1.33 23.24
N LEU A 75 -28.28 -2.34 23.07
CA LEU A 75 -28.33 -3.24 21.91
C LEU A 75 -29.71 -3.92 21.84
N GLN A 76 -30.35 -3.86 20.69
CA GLN A 76 -31.61 -4.58 20.42
C GLN A 76 -31.34 -6.05 20.17
N ASN A 77 -32.14 -6.93 20.75
CA ASN A 77 -32.06 -8.37 20.49
C ASN A 77 -32.39 -8.67 19.03
N GLY A 78 -31.62 -9.57 18.39
CA GLY A 78 -31.79 -9.93 17.00
C GLY A 78 -30.48 -10.34 16.32
N GLU A 79 -30.53 -10.51 15.00
CA GLU A 79 -29.38 -10.73 14.15
C GLU A 79 -29.05 -9.44 13.41
N TRP A 80 -27.78 -9.04 13.48
CA TRP A 80 -27.30 -7.78 12.94
C TRP A 80 -26.07 -8.03 12.09
N THR A 81 -26.02 -7.48 10.90
CA THR A 81 -24.90 -7.64 9.99
C THR A 81 -24.24 -6.29 9.76
N GLY A 82 -22.92 -6.29 9.80
CA GLY A 82 -22.11 -5.12 9.47
C GLY A 82 -21.02 -5.46 8.48
N THR A 83 -20.58 -4.47 7.75
CA THR A 83 -19.51 -4.58 6.75
C THR A 83 -18.36 -3.66 7.12
N GLY A 84 -17.14 -4.10 6.81
CA GLY A 84 -15.94 -3.29 6.90
C GLY A 84 -14.95 -3.73 5.82
N GLU A 85 -14.04 -2.85 5.47
CA GLU A 85 -13.15 -3.07 4.35
C GLU A 85 -11.79 -3.54 4.82
N GLY A 86 -11.47 -4.81 4.52
CA GLY A 86 -10.17 -5.41 4.75
C GLY A 86 -9.16 -5.12 3.64
N ARG A 87 -8.01 -5.76 3.71
CA ARG A 87 -6.94 -5.59 2.72
C ARG A 87 -7.31 -6.08 1.33
N SER A 88 -8.04 -7.20 1.26
CA SER A 88 -8.35 -7.91 0.00
C SER A 88 -9.81 -7.75 -0.43
N GLY A 89 -10.64 -7.05 0.34
CA GLY A 89 -12.04 -6.80 0.03
C GLY A 89 -12.91 -6.66 1.26
N THR A 90 -14.21 -6.64 1.03
CA THR A 90 -15.22 -6.46 2.07
C THR A 90 -15.28 -7.67 3.00
N ILE A 91 -15.23 -7.40 4.30
CA ILE A 91 -15.44 -8.36 5.38
C ILE A 91 -16.85 -8.15 5.90
N VAL A 92 -17.61 -9.22 5.99
CA VAL A 92 -18.99 -9.18 6.51
C VAL A 92 -19.05 -9.95 7.81
N VAL A 93 -19.47 -9.30 8.89
CA VAL A 93 -19.63 -9.91 10.21
C VAL A 93 -21.11 -9.89 10.60
N LYS A 94 -21.59 -11.04 11.10
CA LYS A 94 -22.92 -11.17 11.69
C LYS A 94 -22.80 -11.32 13.21
N LEU A 95 -23.54 -10.48 13.95
CA LEU A 95 -23.70 -10.56 15.39
C LEU A 95 -25.11 -11.06 15.73
N VAL A 96 -25.20 -11.93 16.73
CA VAL A 96 -26.47 -12.32 17.37
C VAL A 96 -26.49 -11.67 18.74
N VAL A 97 -27.45 -10.78 18.98
CA VAL A 97 -27.65 -10.09 20.25
C VAL A 97 -28.80 -10.74 21.00
N LYS A 98 -28.55 -11.16 22.26
CA LYS A 98 -29.57 -11.61 23.19
C LYS A 98 -29.32 -10.96 24.56
N ASN A 99 -30.40 -10.67 25.27
CA ASN A 99 -30.33 -9.98 26.56
C ASN A 99 -29.49 -8.70 26.49
N HIS A 100 -29.59 -7.97 25.37
CA HIS A 100 -28.85 -6.72 25.12
C HIS A 100 -27.32 -6.87 25.07
N GLN A 101 -26.82 -8.07 24.78
CA GLN A 101 -25.40 -8.40 24.72
C GLN A 101 -25.11 -9.27 23.50
N VAL A 102 -23.93 -9.16 22.90
CA VAL A 102 -23.50 -10.03 21.80
C VAL A 102 -23.27 -11.45 22.32
N GLU A 103 -24.10 -12.39 21.89
CA GLU A 103 -23.98 -13.81 22.25
C GLU A 103 -23.16 -14.59 21.22
N GLN A 104 -23.27 -14.23 19.91
CA GLN A 104 -22.49 -14.84 18.85
C GLN A 104 -21.97 -13.78 17.89
N ALA A 105 -20.78 -14.03 17.37
CA ALA A 105 -20.17 -13.24 16.30
C ALA A 105 -19.56 -14.19 15.28
N THR A 106 -19.85 -14.00 14.00
CA THR A 106 -19.38 -14.86 12.91
C THR A 106 -19.02 -14.05 11.69
N VAL A 107 -17.95 -14.45 10.99
CA VAL A 107 -17.63 -13.93 9.66
C VAL A 107 -18.54 -14.63 8.64
N VAL A 108 -19.32 -13.86 7.91
CA VAL A 108 -20.23 -14.37 6.88
C VAL A 108 -19.52 -14.52 5.53
N SER A 109 -18.67 -13.53 5.19
CA SER A 109 -17.84 -13.56 4.00
C SER A 109 -16.60 -12.70 4.17
N GLN A 110 -15.53 -13.09 3.50
CA GLN A 110 -14.27 -12.33 3.42
C GLN A 110 -13.40 -12.90 2.28
N SER A 111 -12.49 -12.11 1.75
CA SER A 111 -11.50 -12.47 0.72
C SER A 111 -10.07 -12.32 1.21
N GLU A 112 -9.87 -12.22 2.52
CA GLU A 112 -8.57 -12.02 3.13
C GLU A 112 -7.69 -13.27 3.02
N SER A 113 -6.38 -13.07 3.08
CA SER A 113 -5.40 -14.15 3.04
C SER A 113 -5.55 -15.12 4.22
N VAL A 114 -5.05 -16.34 4.06
CA VAL A 114 -5.08 -17.38 5.12
C VAL A 114 -4.43 -16.90 6.43
N PHE A 115 -3.39 -16.05 6.35
CA PHE A 115 -2.74 -15.46 7.54
C PHE A 115 -3.61 -14.51 8.34
N ALA A 116 -4.51 -13.80 7.67
CA ALA A 116 -5.41 -12.90 8.35
C ALA A 116 -6.46 -13.67 9.17
N GLN A 117 -6.63 -14.98 8.90
CA GLN A 117 -7.71 -15.77 9.46
C GLN A 117 -7.64 -15.85 10.99
N GLU A 118 -6.46 -16.05 11.56
CA GLU A 118 -6.30 -16.06 13.02
C GLU A 118 -6.62 -14.70 13.63
N THR A 119 -6.10 -13.62 13.02
CA THR A 119 -6.39 -12.24 13.44
C THR A 119 -7.88 -11.93 13.34
N ILE A 120 -8.53 -12.34 12.24
CA ILE A 120 -9.97 -12.17 12.03
C ILE A 120 -10.73 -12.90 13.15
N ASN A 121 -10.42 -14.16 13.40
CA ASN A 121 -11.09 -14.98 14.41
C ASN A 121 -10.92 -14.39 15.81
N ASN A 122 -9.71 -13.93 16.16
CA ASN A 122 -9.40 -13.33 17.44
C ASN A 122 -10.17 -12.01 17.65
N LEU A 123 -10.28 -11.17 16.62
CA LEU A 123 -11.03 -9.92 16.69
C LEU A 123 -12.54 -10.16 16.79
N VAL A 124 -13.06 -11.11 16.02
CA VAL A 124 -14.48 -11.49 16.08
C VAL A 124 -14.84 -12.08 17.45
N ALA A 125 -13.94 -12.88 18.05
CA ALA A 125 -14.13 -13.38 19.42
C ALA A 125 -14.20 -12.26 20.47
N LYS A 126 -13.49 -11.14 20.27
CA LYS A 126 -13.55 -9.97 21.16
C LYS A 126 -14.90 -9.23 21.11
N ALA A 127 -15.76 -9.51 20.13
CA ALA A 127 -17.11 -8.97 20.08
C ALA A 127 -18.06 -9.65 21.06
N LEU A 128 -17.74 -10.87 21.52
CA LEU A 128 -18.60 -11.63 22.45
C LEU A 128 -18.70 -10.91 23.80
N GLY A 129 -19.89 -10.88 24.34
CA GLY A 129 -20.18 -10.25 25.62
C GLY A 129 -20.27 -8.72 25.59
N ARG A 130 -20.07 -8.08 24.45
CA ARG A 130 -20.13 -6.61 24.35
C ARG A 130 -21.55 -6.08 24.38
N THR A 131 -21.65 -4.88 24.91
CA THR A 131 -22.86 -4.06 24.96
C THR A 131 -22.64 -2.68 24.30
N ASP A 132 -21.40 -2.40 23.85
CA ASP A 132 -20.92 -1.13 23.32
C ASP A 132 -20.00 -1.33 22.11
N MET A 133 -19.62 -0.23 21.46
CA MET A 133 -18.69 -0.20 20.32
C MET A 133 -17.28 -0.70 20.73
N MET A 134 -16.59 -1.34 19.80
CA MET A 134 -15.18 -1.68 19.96
C MET A 134 -14.31 -0.44 19.75
N SER A 135 -13.54 -0.04 20.78
CA SER A 135 -12.46 0.93 20.62
C SER A 135 -11.28 0.26 19.91
N VAL A 136 -10.73 0.94 18.91
CA VAL A 136 -9.61 0.45 18.13
C VAL A 136 -8.32 1.01 18.72
N GLU A 137 -7.69 0.29 19.64
CA GLU A 137 -6.23 0.30 19.67
C GLU A 137 -5.77 -0.89 18.82
N VAL A 138 -5.50 -0.62 17.55
CA VAL A 138 -4.81 -1.58 16.69
C VAL A 138 -3.37 -1.59 17.17
N ASP A 139 -3.02 -2.47 18.08
CA ASP A 139 -1.64 -2.87 18.27
C ASP A 139 -1.13 -3.27 16.90
N GLY A 140 -0.14 -2.50 16.39
CA GLY A 140 0.36 -2.62 15.03
C GLY A 140 1.05 -3.96 14.77
N ILE A 141 0.25 -5.01 14.64
CA ILE A 141 0.70 -6.26 14.02
C ILE A 141 0.80 -5.95 12.54
N THR A 142 1.98 -5.53 12.16
CA THR A 142 2.41 -5.17 10.82
C THR A 142 2.06 -6.29 9.83
N GLY A 143 1.18 -6.00 8.89
CA GLY A 143 0.72 -6.92 7.84
C GLY A 143 -0.78 -7.25 7.88
N ALA A 144 -1.44 -7.15 9.04
CA ALA A 144 -2.89 -7.37 9.18
C ALA A 144 -3.66 -6.08 9.54
N THR A 145 -3.02 -4.91 9.55
CA THR A 145 -3.64 -3.66 10.01
C THR A 145 -4.90 -3.30 9.24
N LEU A 146 -4.89 -3.40 7.91
CA LEU A 146 -6.08 -3.11 7.08
C LEU A 146 -7.17 -4.15 7.32
N THR A 147 -6.82 -5.43 7.40
CA THR A 147 -7.76 -6.51 7.72
C THR A 147 -8.33 -6.33 9.14
N SER A 148 -7.50 -6.02 10.13
CA SER A 148 -7.93 -5.77 11.50
C SER A 148 -8.89 -4.59 11.59
N THR A 149 -8.59 -3.48 10.93
CA THR A 149 -9.48 -2.32 10.83
C THR A 149 -10.81 -2.73 10.19
N GLY A 150 -10.78 -3.45 9.06
CA GLY A 150 -11.99 -3.91 8.38
C GLY A 150 -12.87 -4.82 9.24
N VAL A 151 -12.27 -5.74 10.01
CA VAL A 151 -13.03 -6.58 10.95
C VAL A 151 -13.70 -5.76 12.05
N ILE A 152 -12.96 -4.81 12.63
CA ILE A 152 -13.46 -3.94 13.70
C ILE A 152 -14.58 -3.03 13.16
N ASP A 153 -14.40 -2.46 11.98
CA ASP A 153 -15.41 -1.64 11.31
C ASP A 153 -16.68 -2.46 11.03
N ALA A 154 -16.54 -3.72 10.57
CA ALA A 154 -17.66 -4.63 10.35
C ALA A 154 -18.42 -4.93 11.67
N ILE A 155 -17.68 -5.21 12.74
CA ILE A 155 -18.29 -5.44 14.07
C ILE A 155 -19.00 -4.18 14.55
N ASN A 156 -18.36 -3.01 14.44
CA ASN A 156 -18.92 -1.74 14.87
C ASN A 156 -20.15 -1.34 14.06
N ALA A 157 -20.16 -1.58 12.75
CA ALA A 157 -21.34 -1.37 11.91
C ALA A 157 -22.52 -2.24 12.36
N ALA A 158 -22.28 -3.52 12.68
CA ALA A 158 -23.29 -4.41 13.20
C ALA A 158 -23.79 -3.98 14.60
N LEU A 159 -22.91 -3.51 15.49
CA LEU A 159 -23.28 -2.96 16.80
C LEU A 159 -24.11 -1.68 16.68
N GLN A 160 -23.75 -0.78 15.76
CA GLN A 160 -24.51 0.44 15.48
C GLN A 160 -25.93 0.10 15.01
N ALA A 161 -26.05 -0.86 14.07
CA ALA A 161 -27.34 -1.35 13.63
C ALA A 161 -28.16 -1.93 14.79
N ALA A 162 -27.54 -2.67 15.68
CA ALA A 162 -28.17 -3.22 16.89
C ALA A 162 -28.61 -2.14 17.90
N MET A 163 -27.95 -0.98 17.93
CA MET A 163 -28.34 0.18 18.73
C MET A 163 -29.50 0.97 18.13
N GLY A 164 -30.02 0.55 16.98
CA GLY A 164 -31.05 1.30 16.25
C GLY A 164 -30.48 2.53 15.49
N ASN A 165 -29.18 2.71 15.52
CA ASN A 165 -28.49 3.65 14.68
C ASN A 165 -28.27 2.96 13.33
N THR A 166 -29.18 3.11 12.40
CA THR A 166 -28.89 2.79 11.00
C THR A 166 -27.87 3.80 10.52
N SER A 167 -26.60 3.55 10.84
CA SER A 167 -25.52 4.25 10.21
C SER A 167 -25.44 3.74 8.79
N ASP A 168 -25.58 4.67 7.88
CA ASP A 168 -25.43 4.51 6.45
C ASP A 168 -26.25 3.37 5.82
N THR A 169 -27.54 3.64 5.55
CA THR A 169 -28.07 3.27 4.24
C THR A 169 -26.95 3.58 3.26
N GLU A 170 -26.39 2.54 2.58
CA GLU A 170 -25.41 2.72 1.51
C GLU A 170 -25.72 4.01 0.79
N LYS A 171 -24.79 4.97 0.85
CA LYS A 171 -25.02 6.30 0.31
C LYS A 171 -25.28 6.14 -1.19
N THR A 172 -26.55 6.17 -1.56
CA THR A 172 -26.96 6.02 -2.95
C THR A 172 -26.69 7.33 -3.66
N TYR A 173 -25.74 7.32 -4.55
CA TYR A 173 -25.43 8.47 -5.38
C TYR A 173 -26.38 8.52 -6.57
N GLN A 174 -26.67 9.72 -7.02
CA GLN A 174 -27.53 10.01 -8.16
C GLN A 174 -26.76 10.75 -9.25
N GLU A 175 -27.43 10.96 -10.39
CA GLU A 175 -26.90 11.76 -11.51
C GLU A 175 -26.32 13.09 -11.04
N GLY A 176 -25.25 13.52 -11.70
CA GLY A 176 -24.57 14.74 -11.32
C GLY A 176 -23.61 15.25 -12.40
N THR A 177 -23.08 16.43 -12.13
CA THR A 177 -22.07 17.06 -12.96
C THR A 177 -20.84 17.41 -12.14
N CYS A 178 -19.65 17.26 -12.76
CA CYS A 178 -18.39 17.73 -12.19
C CYS A 178 -17.45 18.18 -13.31
N ASP A 179 -16.30 18.73 -12.96
CA ASP A 179 -15.29 19.13 -13.93
C ASP A 179 -14.44 17.93 -14.35
N ILE A 180 -14.00 17.14 -13.39
CA ILE A 180 -13.13 15.96 -13.63
C ILE A 180 -13.69 14.76 -12.89
N VAL A 181 -13.88 13.65 -13.62
CA VAL A 181 -14.05 12.32 -13.04
C VAL A 181 -12.73 11.57 -13.10
N VAL A 182 -12.30 11.01 -11.97
CA VAL A 182 -11.18 10.07 -11.89
C VAL A 182 -11.75 8.67 -11.62
N VAL A 183 -11.42 7.70 -12.47
CA VAL A 183 -11.89 6.32 -12.36
C VAL A 183 -10.79 5.43 -11.79
N GLY A 184 -10.96 5.01 -10.54
CA GLY A 184 -10.01 4.26 -9.74
C GLY A 184 -9.33 5.12 -8.68
N ALA A 185 -9.41 4.72 -7.41
CA ALA A 185 -8.86 5.43 -6.25
C ALA A 185 -7.57 4.78 -5.73
N SER A 186 -6.67 4.41 -6.63
CA SER A 186 -5.32 3.93 -6.32
C SER A 186 -4.29 5.09 -6.37
N GLY A 187 -3.00 4.77 -6.24
CA GLY A 187 -1.94 5.78 -6.29
C GLY A 187 -2.01 6.70 -7.50
N ALA A 188 -2.35 6.18 -8.69
CA ALA A 188 -2.47 6.98 -9.91
C ALA A 188 -3.66 7.93 -9.86
N GLY A 189 -4.85 7.40 -9.49
CA GLY A 189 -6.06 8.21 -9.44
C GLY A 189 -6.03 9.29 -8.38
N LEU A 190 -5.56 8.97 -7.16
CA LEU A 190 -5.45 9.97 -6.10
C LEU A 190 -4.37 11.01 -6.41
N SER A 191 -3.23 10.62 -7.03
CA SER A 191 -2.23 11.59 -7.50
C SER A 191 -2.81 12.54 -8.55
N ALA A 192 -3.64 12.01 -9.47
CA ALA A 192 -4.32 12.85 -10.48
C ALA A 192 -5.32 13.81 -9.83
N ALA A 193 -6.12 13.34 -8.89
CA ALA A 193 -7.11 14.14 -8.21
C ALA A 193 -6.49 15.29 -7.39
N VAL A 194 -5.45 14.98 -6.60
CA VAL A 194 -4.72 15.99 -5.81
C VAL A 194 -4.08 17.03 -6.72
N ALA A 195 -3.34 16.60 -7.76
CA ALA A 195 -2.66 17.52 -8.67
C ALA A 195 -3.65 18.41 -9.44
N ALA A 196 -4.82 17.90 -9.79
CA ALA A 196 -5.87 18.69 -10.41
C ALA A 196 -6.44 19.75 -9.45
N ALA A 197 -6.74 19.37 -8.20
CA ALA A 197 -7.27 20.25 -7.18
C ALA A 197 -6.28 21.36 -6.79
N GLU A 198 -4.98 21.04 -6.67
CA GLU A 198 -3.92 22.03 -6.42
C GLU A 198 -3.77 23.06 -7.55
N THR A 199 -4.14 22.70 -8.80
CA THR A 199 -4.08 23.62 -9.95
C THR A 199 -5.17 24.68 -9.90
N ASP A 200 -6.39 24.29 -9.53
CA ASP A 200 -7.53 25.18 -9.35
C ASP A 200 -8.50 24.56 -8.32
N SER A 201 -8.53 25.14 -7.14
CA SER A 201 -9.38 24.69 -6.03
C SER A 201 -10.90 24.84 -6.27
N ARG A 202 -11.30 25.48 -7.37
CA ARG A 202 -12.71 25.62 -7.76
C ARG A 202 -13.21 24.40 -8.54
N LEU A 203 -12.31 23.56 -9.04
CA LEU A 203 -12.67 22.38 -9.81
C LEU A 203 -13.42 21.38 -8.92
N LYS A 204 -14.58 20.94 -9.38
CA LYS A 204 -15.31 19.84 -8.78
C LYS A 204 -14.75 18.53 -9.30
N ILE A 205 -14.07 17.79 -8.44
CA ILE A 205 -13.40 16.52 -8.76
C ILE A 205 -14.10 15.38 -8.03
N VAL A 206 -14.48 14.33 -8.77
CA VAL A 206 -15.09 13.12 -8.22
C VAL A 206 -14.21 11.93 -8.56
N VAL A 207 -13.77 11.19 -7.54
CA VAL A 207 -13.04 9.94 -7.68
C VAL A 207 -14.00 8.78 -7.45
N LEU A 208 -14.05 7.82 -8.36
CA LEU A 208 -14.92 6.65 -8.31
C LEU A 208 -14.08 5.39 -8.11
N GLU A 209 -14.36 4.63 -7.06
CA GLU A 209 -13.71 3.36 -6.76
C GLU A 209 -14.76 2.24 -6.69
N LYS A 210 -14.53 1.15 -7.43
CA LYS A 210 -15.45 0.01 -7.45
C LYS A 210 -15.44 -0.84 -6.18
N GLN A 211 -14.29 -0.82 -5.48
CA GLN A 211 -14.14 -1.52 -4.20
C GLN A 211 -14.61 -0.63 -3.05
N GLY A 212 -14.86 -1.23 -1.89
CA GLY A 212 -15.16 -0.49 -0.67
C GLY A 212 -13.96 0.25 -0.08
N ILE A 213 -12.73 -0.19 -0.44
CA ILE A 213 -11.48 0.42 0.01
C ILE A 213 -10.72 1.09 -1.14
N LEU A 214 -9.89 2.07 -0.77
CA LEU A 214 -8.97 2.74 -1.69
C LEU A 214 -7.67 1.96 -1.82
N GLY A 215 -7.02 2.06 -2.97
CA GLY A 215 -5.61 1.71 -3.15
C GLY A 215 -5.32 0.59 -4.13
N GLY A 216 -6.14 -0.44 -4.25
CA GLY A 216 -5.89 -1.56 -5.16
C GLY A 216 -4.45 -2.12 -5.04
N ASN A 217 -3.78 -2.37 -6.17
CA ASN A 217 -2.39 -2.85 -6.21
C ASN A 217 -1.38 -1.91 -5.51
N THR A 218 -1.70 -0.62 -5.37
CA THR A 218 -0.80 0.30 -4.65
C THR A 218 -0.62 -0.11 -3.20
N ASN A 219 -1.67 -0.59 -2.51
CA ASN A 219 -1.58 -1.09 -1.14
C ASN A 219 -0.61 -2.28 -0.98
N TYR A 220 -0.40 -3.05 -2.05
CA TYR A 220 0.49 -4.22 -2.06
C TYR A 220 1.94 -3.88 -2.43
N SER A 221 2.22 -2.61 -2.79
CA SER A 221 3.55 -2.19 -3.22
C SER A 221 4.50 -2.10 -2.04
N THR A 222 5.55 -2.93 -2.05
CA THR A 222 6.54 -3.04 -0.97
C THR A 222 7.89 -2.39 -1.30
N GLY A 223 8.16 -2.06 -2.57
CA GLY A 223 9.44 -1.55 -3.04
C GLY A 223 9.65 -0.07 -2.71
N GLY A 224 9.38 0.80 -3.66
CA GLY A 224 9.56 2.25 -3.56
C GLY A 224 9.35 2.95 -4.90
N ILE A 225 9.72 4.21 -4.98
CA ILE A 225 9.55 5.10 -6.14
C ILE A 225 10.91 5.40 -6.74
N ASN A 226 11.12 5.04 -8.01
CA ASN A 226 12.36 5.37 -8.71
C ASN A 226 12.38 6.84 -9.13
N ALA A 227 13.47 7.53 -8.77
CA ALA A 227 13.80 8.87 -9.25
C ALA A 227 15.32 9.07 -9.20
N ALA A 228 15.87 9.80 -10.17
CA ALA A 228 17.29 10.16 -10.21
C ALA A 228 17.46 11.67 -9.98
N GLU A 229 18.64 12.08 -9.53
CA GLU A 229 18.99 13.49 -9.31
C GLU A 229 18.13 14.17 -8.21
N THR A 230 17.64 13.42 -7.24
CA THR A 230 16.87 13.97 -6.12
C THR A 230 17.77 14.62 -5.07
N ASP A 231 17.24 15.57 -4.31
CA ASP A 231 17.98 16.16 -3.20
C ASP A 231 18.26 15.15 -2.08
N ILE A 232 17.41 14.13 -1.94
CA ILE A 232 17.61 13.01 -1.01
C ILE A 232 18.84 12.20 -1.43
N GLN A 233 18.97 11.83 -2.73
CA GLN A 233 20.17 11.14 -3.23
C GLN A 233 21.45 11.96 -3.01
N LYS A 234 21.41 13.26 -3.32
CA LYS A 234 22.56 14.16 -3.09
C LYS A 234 22.96 14.19 -1.61
N GLY A 235 21.99 14.27 -0.70
CA GLY A 235 22.23 14.24 0.75
C GLY A 235 22.86 12.92 1.24
N LEU A 236 22.59 11.81 0.55
CA LEU A 236 23.17 10.48 0.82
C LEU A 236 24.47 10.21 0.06
N GLY A 237 24.98 11.16 -0.75
CA GLY A 237 26.18 10.96 -1.57
C GLY A 237 25.97 9.96 -2.72
N ILE A 238 24.75 9.76 -3.18
CA ILE A 238 24.43 8.88 -4.31
C ILE A 238 24.48 9.70 -5.61
N GLU A 239 25.44 9.38 -6.46
CA GLU A 239 25.58 9.98 -7.79
C GLU A 239 24.78 9.17 -8.81
N ASP A 240 23.61 9.69 -9.21
CA ASP A 240 22.74 9.11 -10.22
C ASP A 240 22.33 10.19 -11.22
N THR A 241 21.95 9.79 -12.44
CA THR A 241 21.52 10.74 -13.47
C THR A 241 20.22 10.29 -14.13
N LYS A 242 19.44 11.26 -14.61
CA LYS A 242 18.25 11.00 -15.43
C LYS A 242 18.57 10.17 -16.66
N GLN A 243 19.77 10.39 -17.26
CA GLN A 243 20.19 9.61 -18.43
C GLN A 243 20.42 8.14 -18.07
N LEU A 244 21.12 7.87 -16.96
CA LEU A 244 21.35 6.50 -16.50
C LEU A 244 20.02 5.81 -16.12
N PHE A 245 19.09 6.54 -15.48
CA PHE A 245 17.77 6.03 -15.20
C PHE A 245 16.98 5.70 -16.48
N TYR A 246 17.06 6.55 -17.50
CA TYR A 246 16.46 6.31 -18.80
C TYR A 246 17.06 5.05 -19.46
N ASP A 247 18.40 4.94 -19.52
CA ASP A 247 19.08 3.82 -20.15
C ASP A 247 18.78 2.49 -19.45
N ASP A 248 18.76 2.47 -18.11
CA ASP A 248 18.34 1.31 -17.34
C ASP A 248 16.90 0.90 -17.65
N THR A 249 15.98 1.87 -17.72
CA THR A 249 14.56 1.61 -18.01
C THR A 249 14.36 1.06 -19.42
N MET A 250 15.03 1.64 -20.42
CA MET A 250 15.00 1.15 -21.79
C MET A 250 15.56 -0.27 -21.90
N ARG A 251 16.75 -0.50 -21.32
CA ARG A 251 17.39 -1.82 -21.31
C ARG A 251 16.51 -2.85 -20.58
N GLY A 252 15.97 -2.49 -19.40
CA GLY A 252 15.08 -3.34 -18.61
C GLY A 252 13.80 -3.73 -19.35
N GLY A 253 13.26 -2.81 -20.14
CA GLY A 253 12.10 -3.04 -21.03
C GLY A 253 12.44 -3.67 -22.37
N LYS A 254 13.68 -4.16 -22.54
CA LYS A 254 14.21 -4.78 -23.78
C LYS A 254 14.13 -3.87 -25.01
N ASN A 255 14.17 -2.55 -24.79
CA ASN A 255 14.01 -1.50 -25.80
C ASN A 255 12.67 -1.55 -26.58
N GLU A 256 11.65 -2.21 -26.01
CA GLU A 256 10.28 -2.17 -26.52
C GLU A 256 9.47 -1.00 -25.93
N ASN A 257 10.05 -0.25 -25.02
CA ASN A 257 9.46 0.95 -24.44
C ASN A 257 9.24 2.02 -25.52
N ILE A 258 8.22 2.84 -25.35
CA ILE A 258 8.08 4.09 -26.13
C ILE A 258 9.04 5.13 -25.53
N PRO A 259 10.12 5.54 -26.25
CA PRO A 259 11.18 6.38 -25.68
C PRO A 259 10.69 7.69 -25.08
N SER A 260 9.68 8.33 -25.70
CA SER A 260 9.11 9.59 -25.19
C SER A 260 8.39 9.44 -23.86
N LEU A 261 7.73 8.29 -23.62
CA LEU A 261 7.08 8.02 -22.33
C LEU A 261 8.11 7.76 -21.23
N VAL A 262 9.20 7.04 -21.55
CA VAL A 262 10.30 6.83 -20.59
C VAL A 262 10.96 8.16 -20.24
N ARG A 263 11.25 9.01 -21.23
CA ARG A 263 11.82 10.33 -21.00
C ARG A 263 10.90 11.18 -20.11
N ASN A 264 9.60 11.17 -20.40
CA ASN A 264 8.60 11.89 -19.61
C ASN A 264 8.58 11.44 -18.13
N LEU A 265 8.62 10.11 -17.89
CA LEU A 265 8.72 9.57 -16.53
C LEU A 265 9.98 10.07 -15.82
N VAL A 266 11.13 9.86 -16.44
CA VAL A 266 12.45 10.15 -15.84
C VAL A 266 12.62 11.63 -15.53
N ASP A 267 12.20 12.51 -16.46
CA ASP A 267 12.34 13.96 -16.30
C ASP A 267 11.46 14.52 -15.19
N ASN A 268 10.28 13.93 -14.96
CA ASN A 268 9.31 14.40 -13.98
C ASN A 268 9.43 13.71 -12.60
N ALA A 269 10.16 12.59 -12.50
CA ALA A 269 10.27 11.83 -11.25
C ALA A 269 10.87 12.63 -10.08
N PRO A 270 11.97 13.42 -10.23
CA PRO A 270 12.52 14.19 -9.11
C PRO A 270 11.54 15.21 -8.54
N ALA A 271 10.87 15.96 -9.43
CA ALA A 271 9.85 16.94 -9.01
C ALA A 271 8.65 16.27 -8.32
N THR A 272 8.35 15.02 -8.70
CA THR A 272 7.28 14.24 -8.07
C THR A 272 7.69 13.75 -6.68
N ILE A 273 8.94 13.35 -6.45
CA ILE A 273 9.47 13.05 -5.11
C ILE A 273 9.34 14.29 -4.21
N SER A 274 9.78 15.46 -4.68
CA SER A 274 9.67 16.72 -3.92
C SER A 274 8.21 17.07 -3.62
N TRP A 275 7.29 16.86 -4.57
CA TRP A 275 5.86 17.08 -4.38
C TRP A 275 5.28 16.14 -3.30
N LEU A 276 5.56 14.84 -3.36
CA LEU A 276 5.12 13.89 -2.33
C LEU A 276 5.66 14.22 -0.94
N THR A 277 6.94 14.60 -0.86
CA THR A 277 7.56 15.04 0.40
C THR A 277 6.85 16.29 0.94
N GLY A 278 6.48 17.23 0.07
CA GLY A 278 5.66 18.40 0.42
C GLY A 278 4.26 18.04 0.94
N LEU A 279 3.69 16.92 0.49
CA LEU A 279 2.43 16.36 1.02
C LEU A 279 2.63 15.58 2.33
N GLY A 280 3.88 15.41 2.81
CA GLY A 280 4.22 14.73 4.05
C GLY A 280 4.67 13.27 3.88
N ALA A 281 5.06 12.85 2.67
CA ALA A 281 5.63 11.53 2.47
C ALA A 281 7.06 11.45 3.02
N ASP A 282 7.35 10.40 3.80
CA ASP A 282 8.71 9.98 4.13
C ASP A 282 9.26 9.13 2.97
N LEU A 283 10.31 9.61 2.32
CA LEU A 283 10.96 8.95 1.18
C LEU A 283 12.49 8.96 1.34
N THR A 284 12.96 8.93 2.59
CA THR A 284 14.36 9.18 2.98
C THR A 284 15.29 7.99 2.81
N ASP A 285 14.79 6.76 2.75
CA ASP A 285 15.57 5.56 2.44
C ASP A 285 15.66 5.37 0.92
N VAL A 286 16.87 5.10 0.40
CA VAL A 286 17.09 4.90 -1.05
C VAL A 286 17.76 3.55 -1.30
N GLY A 287 16.99 2.62 -1.88
CA GLY A 287 17.41 1.25 -2.16
C GLY A 287 17.80 0.98 -3.61
N LEU A 288 18.39 -0.22 -3.84
CA LEU A 288 18.67 -0.78 -5.15
C LEU A 288 17.63 -1.83 -5.52
N MET A 289 17.13 -1.79 -6.76
CA MET A 289 16.25 -2.81 -7.33
C MET A 289 16.93 -3.53 -8.51
N GLY A 290 16.50 -4.76 -8.79
CA GLY A 290 17.06 -5.58 -9.86
C GLY A 290 17.00 -4.91 -11.23
N GLY A 291 18.07 -5.05 -11.99
CA GLY A 291 18.24 -4.41 -13.30
C GLY A 291 18.59 -2.92 -13.26
N SER A 292 18.61 -2.28 -12.09
CA SER A 292 19.02 -0.88 -11.92
C SER A 292 20.51 -0.78 -11.65
N SER A 293 21.17 0.17 -12.30
CA SER A 293 22.61 0.42 -12.13
C SER A 293 22.94 1.15 -10.82
N MET A 294 22.00 1.97 -10.31
CA MET A 294 22.21 2.83 -9.15
C MET A 294 21.06 2.71 -8.13
N LYS A 295 21.36 3.03 -6.88
CA LYS A 295 20.33 3.20 -5.84
C LYS A 295 19.48 4.42 -6.17
N ARG A 296 18.20 4.21 -6.52
CA ARG A 296 17.26 5.29 -6.88
C ARG A 296 15.83 5.05 -6.41
N THR A 297 15.61 3.98 -5.66
CA THR A 297 14.28 3.61 -5.20
C THR A 297 13.99 4.21 -3.83
N HIS A 298 13.27 5.32 -3.82
CA HIS A 298 12.90 6.07 -2.62
C HIS A 298 11.74 5.40 -1.90
N ARG A 299 11.85 5.24 -0.59
CA ARG A 299 10.89 4.56 0.27
C ARG A 299 10.93 5.13 1.70
N PRO A 300 9.95 4.82 2.57
CA PRO A 300 10.00 5.25 3.96
C PRO A 300 11.24 4.74 4.68
N GLN A 301 11.66 5.48 5.70
CA GLN A 301 12.82 5.16 6.52
C GLN A 301 12.81 3.70 7.00
N GLY A 302 13.98 3.05 6.99
CA GLY A 302 14.14 1.65 7.38
C GLY A 302 13.60 0.65 6.37
N GLY A 303 13.32 1.06 5.12
CA GLY A 303 12.87 0.17 4.06
C GLY A 303 11.44 -0.34 4.22
N SER A 304 10.59 0.42 4.89
CA SER A 304 9.17 0.07 5.04
C SER A 304 8.44 0.11 3.70
N ALA A 305 7.33 -0.64 3.59
CA ALA A 305 6.52 -0.72 2.37
C ALA A 305 5.98 0.65 1.94
N ILE A 306 6.21 1.01 0.68
CA ILE A 306 5.80 2.31 0.14
C ILE A 306 4.28 2.44 -0.02
N GLY A 307 3.58 1.36 -0.39
CA GLY A 307 2.19 1.42 -0.81
C GLY A 307 1.23 1.95 0.25
N PRO A 308 1.15 1.34 1.44
CA PRO A 308 0.29 1.84 2.53
C PRO A 308 0.64 3.26 2.96
N HIS A 309 1.94 3.61 2.97
CA HIS A 309 2.41 4.96 3.29
C HIS A 309 1.92 5.98 2.25
N LEU A 310 2.09 5.68 0.96
CA LEU A 310 1.65 6.53 -0.14
C LEU A 310 0.13 6.73 -0.13
N MET A 311 -0.64 5.67 0.09
CA MET A 311 -2.09 5.76 0.14
C MET A 311 -2.58 6.64 1.29
N LYS A 312 -1.95 6.56 2.47
CA LYS A 312 -2.24 7.44 3.60
C LYS A 312 -1.99 8.91 3.25
N VAL A 313 -0.85 9.23 2.65
CA VAL A 313 -0.47 10.59 2.25
C VAL A 313 -1.46 11.15 1.21
N LEU A 314 -1.71 10.40 0.14
CA LEU A 314 -2.60 10.86 -0.93
C LEU A 314 -4.06 10.98 -0.48
N LYS A 315 -4.57 10.06 0.34
CA LYS A 315 -5.91 10.17 0.94
C LYS A 315 -6.03 11.44 1.77
N THR A 316 -5.05 11.73 2.63
CA THR A 316 -5.03 12.96 3.44
C THR A 316 -4.99 14.21 2.56
N ALA A 317 -4.20 14.21 1.49
CA ALA A 317 -4.15 15.31 0.53
C ALA A 317 -5.49 15.51 -0.19
N CYS A 318 -6.15 14.45 -0.64
CA CYS A 318 -7.50 14.53 -1.23
C CYS A 318 -8.52 15.14 -0.26
N GLN A 319 -8.47 14.75 1.02
CA GLN A 319 -9.35 15.33 2.05
C GLN A 319 -9.11 16.84 2.25
N LYS A 320 -7.83 17.24 2.30
CA LYS A 320 -7.43 18.65 2.42
C LYS A 320 -7.93 19.50 1.24
N GLU A 321 -7.86 18.95 0.03
CA GLU A 321 -8.29 19.60 -1.20
C GLU A 321 -9.81 19.43 -1.49
N ASN A 322 -10.59 18.86 -0.56
CA ASN A 322 -12.03 18.61 -0.68
C ASN A 322 -12.43 17.78 -1.91
N VAL A 323 -11.58 16.83 -2.33
CA VAL A 323 -11.90 15.87 -3.40
C VAL A 323 -12.98 14.91 -2.94
N GLU A 324 -14.08 14.80 -3.70
CA GLU A 324 -15.13 13.82 -3.41
C GLU A 324 -14.69 12.42 -3.84
N ILE A 325 -14.65 11.45 -2.91
CA ILE A 325 -14.33 10.05 -3.19
C ILE A 325 -15.57 9.20 -2.93
N ARG A 326 -15.96 8.38 -3.91
CA ARG A 326 -17.08 7.44 -3.83
C ARG A 326 -16.54 6.02 -3.96
N THR A 327 -16.52 5.27 -2.87
CA THR A 327 -16.23 3.83 -2.84
C THR A 327 -17.48 3.01 -3.18
N SER A 328 -17.33 1.74 -3.54
CA SER A 328 -18.41 0.85 -3.98
C SER A 328 -19.24 1.42 -5.14
N ASN A 329 -18.60 2.21 -5.99
CA ASN A 329 -19.19 2.88 -7.16
C ASN A 329 -18.43 2.46 -8.43
N LYS A 330 -18.93 1.40 -9.08
CA LYS A 330 -18.29 0.80 -10.26
C LYS A 330 -18.64 1.59 -11.52
N VAL A 331 -17.64 2.14 -12.20
CA VAL A 331 -17.82 2.64 -13.56
C VAL A 331 -18.05 1.46 -14.51
N THR A 332 -19.07 1.56 -15.36
CA THR A 332 -19.49 0.51 -16.28
C THR A 332 -19.39 0.93 -17.75
N GLY A 333 -19.06 2.19 -18.03
CA GLY A 333 -18.93 2.71 -19.38
C GLY A 333 -18.63 4.20 -19.43
N LEU A 334 -18.36 4.69 -20.62
CA LEU A 334 -18.08 6.10 -20.92
C LEU A 334 -19.26 6.75 -21.65
N LEU A 335 -19.54 8.01 -21.35
CA LEU A 335 -20.47 8.86 -22.07
C LEU A 335 -19.70 9.63 -23.14
N THR A 336 -20.23 9.68 -24.37
CA THR A 336 -19.61 10.39 -25.50
C THR A 336 -20.58 11.36 -26.17
N ALA A 337 -20.06 12.49 -26.62
CA ALA A 337 -20.77 13.42 -27.48
C ALA A 337 -20.75 12.92 -28.95
N VAL A 338 -21.55 13.57 -29.80
CA VAL A 338 -21.65 13.23 -31.24
C VAL A 338 -20.30 13.34 -31.97
N ASP A 339 -19.43 14.23 -31.53
CA ASP A 339 -18.06 14.42 -32.04
C ASP A 339 -17.06 13.37 -31.55
N GLY A 340 -17.50 12.40 -30.75
CA GLY A 340 -16.67 11.32 -30.19
C GLY A 340 -15.82 11.75 -28.97
N ARG A 341 -16.02 12.94 -28.43
CA ARG A 341 -15.40 13.41 -27.19
C ARG A 341 -16.06 12.75 -25.99
N VAL A 342 -15.28 12.32 -25.01
CA VAL A 342 -15.79 11.80 -23.73
C VAL A 342 -16.36 12.95 -22.89
N THR A 343 -17.56 12.74 -22.36
CA THR A 343 -18.35 13.74 -21.62
C THR A 343 -18.81 13.25 -20.25
N GLY A 344 -18.35 12.09 -19.79
CA GLY A 344 -18.70 11.53 -18.50
C GLY A 344 -18.63 10.01 -18.44
N VAL A 345 -19.25 9.45 -17.42
CA VAL A 345 -19.23 8.02 -17.11
C VAL A 345 -20.60 7.50 -16.69
N CYS A 346 -20.86 6.21 -16.97
CA CYS A 346 -21.94 5.43 -16.39
C CYS A 346 -21.39 4.74 -15.13
N VAL A 347 -22.15 4.75 -14.05
CA VAL A 347 -21.75 4.23 -12.74
C VAL A 347 -22.82 3.32 -12.17
N GLN A 348 -22.43 2.26 -11.48
CA GLN A 348 -23.30 1.38 -10.72
C GLN A 348 -22.93 1.48 -9.23
N ASN A 349 -23.94 1.79 -8.39
CA ASN A 349 -23.84 1.76 -6.93
C ASN A 349 -23.70 0.32 -6.40
N ALA A 350 -23.28 0.16 -5.15
CA ALA A 350 -23.21 -1.14 -4.47
C ALA A 350 -24.56 -1.89 -4.45
N ASN A 351 -25.68 -1.18 -4.34
CA ASN A 351 -27.03 -1.76 -4.39
C ASN A 351 -27.51 -2.15 -5.80
N GLY A 352 -26.65 -2.04 -6.82
CA GLY A 352 -26.97 -2.38 -8.21
C GLY A 352 -27.69 -1.28 -9.01
N SER A 353 -28.11 -0.17 -8.39
CA SER A 353 -28.69 0.96 -9.12
C SER A 353 -27.65 1.69 -9.97
N SER A 354 -28.05 2.17 -11.14
CA SER A 354 -27.15 2.89 -12.06
C SER A 354 -27.47 4.38 -12.11
N TYR A 355 -26.43 5.19 -12.32
CA TYR A 355 -26.52 6.63 -12.52
C TYR A 355 -25.42 7.13 -13.47
N GLN A 356 -25.49 8.36 -13.89
CA GLN A 356 -24.50 8.98 -14.78
C GLN A 356 -23.87 10.21 -14.12
N ILE A 357 -22.57 10.42 -14.40
CA ILE A 357 -21.88 11.65 -14.08
C ILE A 357 -21.39 12.27 -15.38
N THR A 358 -21.88 13.49 -15.67
CA THR A 358 -21.35 14.31 -16.75
C THR A 358 -20.09 15.02 -16.29
N ALA A 359 -19.03 14.99 -17.09
CA ALA A 359 -17.76 15.61 -16.78
C ALA A 359 -17.11 16.25 -18.02
N ARG A 360 -16.29 17.26 -17.80
CA ARG A 360 -15.50 17.93 -18.87
C ARG A 360 -14.24 17.14 -19.21
N ALA A 361 -13.72 16.35 -18.26
CA ALA A 361 -12.61 15.42 -18.45
C ALA A 361 -12.82 14.14 -17.62
N VAL A 362 -12.33 13.01 -18.15
CA VAL A 362 -12.31 11.70 -17.47
C VAL A 362 -10.88 11.19 -17.46
N ILE A 363 -10.38 10.78 -16.28
CA ILE A 363 -9.05 10.20 -16.10
C ILE A 363 -9.22 8.74 -15.69
N ILE A 364 -8.77 7.82 -16.54
CA ILE A 364 -8.79 6.37 -16.27
C ILE A 364 -7.54 5.99 -15.46
N ALA A 365 -7.73 5.49 -14.25
CA ALA A 365 -6.68 5.04 -13.33
C ALA A 365 -7.02 3.69 -12.68
N THR A 366 -7.66 2.80 -13.45
CA THR A 366 -8.27 1.55 -12.99
C THR A 366 -7.29 0.43 -12.71
N GLY A 367 -5.99 0.63 -12.95
CA GLY A 367 -4.98 -0.40 -12.86
C GLY A 367 -5.01 -1.38 -14.04
N GLY A 368 -4.19 -2.44 -13.94
CA GLY A 368 -4.06 -3.46 -14.96
C GLY A 368 -5.11 -4.58 -14.86
N PHE A 369 -4.77 -5.74 -15.40
CA PHE A 369 -5.66 -6.92 -15.47
C PHE A 369 -5.03 -8.18 -14.86
N GLY A 370 -4.00 -8.04 -14.02
CA GLY A 370 -3.25 -9.16 -13.46
C GLY A 370 -4.05 -10.12 -12.55
N ALA A 371 -5.22 -9.71 -12.06
CA ALA A 371 -6.14 -10.58 -11.33
C ALA A 371 -7.18 -11.27 -12.23
N ASN A 372 -7.30 -10.88 -13.50
CA ASN A 372 -8.14 -11.56 -14.48
C ASN A 372 -7.36 -12.68 -15.16
N LEU A 373 -7.24 -13.83 -14.46
CA LEU A 373 -6.42 -14.97 -14.93
C LEU A 373 -6.89 -15.53 -16.27
N ALA A 374 -8.19 -15.42 -16.61
CA ALA A 374 -8.70 -15.81 -17.92
C ALA A 374 -8.18 -14.89 -19.04
N MET A 375 -8.15 -13.59 -18.79
CA MET A 375 -7.57 -12.60 -19.73
C MET A 375 -6.05 -12.79 -19.84
N VAL A 376 -5.35 -13.02 -18.72
CA VAL A 376 -3.91 -13.33 -18.71
C VAL A 376 -3.62 -14.55 -19.57
N ALA A 377 -4.30 -15.69 -19.32
CA ALA A 377 -4.10 -16.93 -20.08
C ALA A 377 -4.45 -16.78 -21.57
N LYS A 378 -5.43 -15.94 -21.92
CA LYS A 378 -5.78 -15.63 -23.32
C LYS A 378 -4.69 -14.83 -24.03
N LEU A 379 -4.09 -13.84 -23.35
CA LEU A 379 -3.08 -12.93 -23.90
C LEU A 379 -1.68 -13.54 -23.89
N GLN A 380 -1.36 -14.33 -22.83
CA GLN A 380 -0.08 -14.98 -22.64
C GLN A 380 -0.32 -16.43 -22.14
N PRO A 381 -0.54 -17.39 -23.07
CA PRO A 381 -0.89 -18.77 -22.72
C PRO A 381 0.13 -19.50 -21.82
N SER A 382 1.42 -19.11 -21.89
CA SER A 382 2.47 -19.67 -21.02
C SER A 382 2.28 -19.35 -19.54
N LEU A 383 1.44 -18.37 -19.18
CA LEU A 383 1.13 -18.01 -17.80
C LEU A 383 -0.17 -18.66 -17.29
N SER A 384 -0.75 -19.60 -18.06
CA SER A 384 -1.91 -20.36 -17.61
C SER A 384 -1.58 -21.18 -16.36
N GLY A 385 -2.38 -21.05 -15.31
CA GLY A 385 -2.17 -21.75 -14.04
C GLY A 385 -1.23 -21.05 -13.05
N PHE A 386 -0.62 -19.93 -13.42
CA PHE A 386 0.13 -19.13 -12.46
C PHE A 386 -0.78 -18.46 -11.44
N ALA A 387 -0.29 -18.37 -10.20
CA ALA A 387 -0.89 -17.55 -9.17
C ALA A 387 -0.70 -16.04 -9.46
N THR A 388 -1.47 -15.19 -8.79
CA THR A 388 -1.34 -13.74 -8.93
C THR A 388 -1.05 -13.05 -7.61
N LEU A 389 -0.21 -12.01 -7.67
CA LEU A 389 0.09 -11.08 -6.57
C LEU A 389 -0.83 -9.83 -6.61
N ASN A 390 -1.77 -9.80 -7.55
CA ASN A 390 -2.59 -8.63 -7.78
C ASN A 390 -3.80 -8.59 -6.83
N HIS A 391 -4.19 -7.37 -6.47
CA HIS A 391 -5.45 -7.11 -5.81
C HIS A 391 -6.62 -7.63 -6.67
N PRO A 392 -7.65 -8.29 -6.09
CA PRO A 392 -8.78 -8.84 -6.85
C PRO A 392 -9.50 -7.84 -7.77
N GLY A 393 -9.40 -6.55 -7.46
CA GLY A 393 -9.94 -5.47 -8.29
C GLY A 393 -9.17 -5.19 -9.59
N ALA A 394 -7.99 -5.76 -9.82
CA ALA A 394 -7.19 -5.55 -11.04
C ALA A 394 -7.70 -6.43 -12.20
N THR A 395 -8.87 -6.13 -12.72
CA THR A 395 -9.63 -6.97 -13.66
C THR A 395 -9.66 -6.47 -15.10
N GLY A 396 -9.10 -5.28 -15.39
CA GLY A 396 -9.01 -4.73 -16.75
C GLY A 396 -10.32 -4.14 -17.30
N ASP A 397 -11.24 -3.74 -16.45
CA ASP A 397 -12.59 -3.29 -16.85
C ASP A 397 -12.59 -2.15 -17.89
N ALA A 398 -11.61 -1.23 -17.82
CA ALA A 398 -11.58 -0.05 -18.69
C ALA A 398 -11.26 -0.36 -20.16
N PHE A 399 -10.63 -1.48 -20.46
CA PHE A 399 -10.21 -1.79 -21.82
C PHE A 399 -11.39 -1.91 -22.76
N ASP A 400 -12.46 -2.58 -22.34
CA ASP A 400 -13.68 -2.74 -23.15
C ASP A 400 -14.36 -1.39 -23.41
N TRP A 401 -14.46 -0.50 -22.42
CA TRP A 401 -15.11 0.80 -22.60
C TRP A 401 -14.34 1.71 -23.56
N VAL A 402 -13.02 1.72 -23.42
CA VAL A 402 -12.15 2.60 -24.20
C VAL A 402 -12.01 2.09 -25.63
N THR A 403 -11.87 0.78 -25.83
CA THR A 403 -11.82 0.21 -27.21
C THR A 403 -13.15 0.36 -27.94
N ALA A 404 -14.29 0.28 -27.26
CA ALA A 404 -15.61 0.50 -27.85
C ALA A 404 -15.79 1.90 -28.45
N ILE A 405 -15.08 2.92 -27.96
CA ILE A 405 -15.09 4.28 -28.51
C ILE A 405 -13.91 4.58 -29.44
N GLY A 406 -13.16 3.53 -29.85
CA GLY A 406 -12.03 3.62 -30.77
C GLY A 406 -10.68 3.93 -30.14
N GLY A 407 -10.54 3.81 -28.83
CA GLY A 407 -9.25 3.89 -28.14
C GLY A 407 -8.37 2.68 -28.44
N ALA A 408 -7.07 2.90 -28.57
CA ALA A 408 -6.10 1.86 -28.88
C ALA A 408 -5.48 1.27 -27.60
N THR A 409 -5.09 -0.01 -27.69
CA THR A 409 -4.26 -0.68 -26.71
C THR A 409 -2.92 -1.09 -27.33
N ILE A 410 -1.88 -1.22 -26.50
CA ILE A 410 -0.54 -1.59 -26.93
C ILE A 410 0.06 -2.62 -25.97
N GLN A 411 0.84 -3.56 -26.50
CA GLN A 411 1.66 -4.51 -25.73
C GLN A 411 0.86 -5.39 -24.72
N MET A 412 -0.41 -5.68 -24.99
CA MET A 412 -1.30 -6.38 -24.07
C MET A 412 -0.79 -7.77 -23.63
N ALA A 413 0.06 -8.42 -24.46
CA ALA A 413 0.68 -9.70 -24.12
C ALA A 413 1.91 -9.57 -23.20
N ASN A 414 2.41 -8.36 -22.96
CA ASN A 414 3.56 -8.14 -22.07
C ASN A 414 3.07 -8.16 -20.62
N ILE A 415 3.21 -9.31 -19.98
CA ILE A 415 2.78 -9.56 -18.60
C ILE A 415 4.00 -10.03 -17.79
N GLN A 416 4.29 -9.35 -16.69
CA GLN A 416 5.42 -9.67 -15.82
C GLN A 416 5.02 -10.60 -14.71
N ILE A 417 5.84 -11.63 -14.47
CA ILE A 417 5.85 -12.39 -13.23
C ILE A 417 6.92 -11.85 -12.28
N HIS A 418 6.66 -11.93 -10.98
CA HIS A 418 7.64 -11.58 -9.95
C HIS A 418 8.31 -12.86 -9.45
N PRO A 419 9.66 -12.92 -9.39
CA PRO A 419 10.37 -14.16 -9.04
C PRO A 419 10.14 -14.63 -7.61
N THR A 420 9.92 -13.70 -6.68
CA THR A 420 9.86 -14.01 -5.25
C THR A 420 8.44 -13.76 -4.68
N ALA A 421 7.47 -14.58 -5.09
CA ALA A 421 6.23 -14.77 -4.34
C ALA A 421 6.44 -15.95 -3.37
N GLU A 422 5.99 -15.84 -2.12
CA GLU A 422 6.00 -17.00 -1.21
C GLU A 422 5.18 -18.15 -1.83
N ALA A 423 5.72 -19.34 -1.82
CA ALA A 423 5.29 -20.45 -2.69
C ALA A 423 3.89 -20.99 -2.37
N THR A 424 3.42 -20.87 -1.13
CA THR A 424 2.15 -21.44 -0.65
C THR A 424 1.02 -20.43 -0.68
N ASN A 425 1.28 -19.23 -0.17
CA ASN A 425 0.26 -18.22 0.08
C ASN A 425 0.30 -17.07 -0.93
N HIS A 426 1.26 -17.13 -1.85
CA HIS A 426 1.44 -16.15 -2.93
C HIS A 426 1.59 -14.72 -2.41
N ILE A 427 2.32 -14.55 -1.29
CA ILE A 427 2.63 -13.23 -0.74
C ILE A 427 3.89 -12.70 -1.41
N LEU A 428 3.85 -11.44 -1.83
CA LEU A 428 5.01 -10.77 -2.42
C LEU A 428 6.13 -10.64 -1.37
N ILE A 429 7.25 -11.33 -1.61
CA ILE A 429 8.51 -11.04 -0.92
C ILE A 429 9.23 -9.96 -1.71
N THR A 430 9.40 -8.79 -1.10
CA THR A 430 9.96 -7.61 -1.78
C THR A 430 11.32 -7.90 -2.38
N GLU A 431 11.54 -7.36 -3.58
CA GLU A 431 12.84 -7.42 -4.27
C GLU A 431 13.98 -6.79 -3.45
N ALA A 432 13.66 -5.88 -2.54
CA ALA A 432 14.62 -5.24 -1.66
C ALA A 432 15.39 -6.25 -0.77
N VAL A 433 14.81 -7.42 -0.46
CA VAL A 433 15.52 -8.49 0.29
C VAL A 433 16.74 -8.97 -0.51
N ARG A 434 16.57 -9.18 -1.83
CA ARG A 434 17.69 -9.50 -2.74
C ARG A 434 18.67 -8.32 -2.87
N GLY A 435 18.15 -7.10 -2.99
CA GLY A 435 18.96 -5.88 -3.05
C GLY A 435 19.80 -5.62 -1.79
N ASN A 436 19.36 -6.12 -0.64
CA ASN A 436 20.07 -6.01 0.63
C ASN A 436 21.00 -7.21 0.92
N GLY A 437 21.16 -8.16 -0.02
CA GLY A 437 22.18 -9.19 0.06
C GLY A 437 21.68 -10.64 0.06
N ALA A 438 20.37 -10.90 0.10
CA ALA A 438 19.86 -12.27 0.02
C ALA A 438 20.25 -12.96 -1.28
N ILE A 439 20.40 -14.29 -1.23
CA ILE A 439 20.72 -15.16 -2.37
C ILE A 439 19.58 -16.11 -2.66
N LEU A 440 19.54 -16.66 -3.88
CA LEU A 440 18.62 -17.74 -4.29
C LEU A 440 19.37 -19.06 -4.39
N VAL A 441 18.83 -20.06 -3.70
CA VAL A 441 19.38 -21.41 -3.65
C VAL A 441 18.31 -22.40 -4.09
N ASN A 442 18.67 -23.42 -4.87
CA ASN A 442 17.77 -24.49 -5.27
C ASN A 442 17.69 -25.60 -4.20
N HIS A 443 16.85 -26.59 -4.42
CA HIS A 443 16.70 -27.73 -3.48
C HIS A 443 17.92 -28.68 -3.42
N GLU A 444 18.91 -28.50 -4.31
CA GLU A 444 20.21 -29.16 -4.23
C GLU A 444 21.25 -28.36 -3.40
N GLY A 445 20.84 -27.25 -2.82
CA GLY A 445 21.69 -26.38 -1.99
C GLY A 445 22.62 -25.46 -2.79
N GLN A 446 22.35 -25.19 -4.09
CA GLN A 446 23.24 -24.45 -4.97
C GLN A 446 22.63 -23.11 -5.39
N ARG A 447 23.45 -22.04 -5.46
CA ARG A 447 23.10 -20.82 -6.21
C ARG A 447 23.04 -21.14 -7.70
N PHE A 448 22.14 -20.47 -8.43
CA PHE A 448 21.89 -20.80 -9.84
C PHE A 448 21.69 -19.56 -10.74
N CYS A 449 21.72 -18.34 -10.19
CA CYS A 449 21.52 -17.12 -10.97
C CYS A 449 22.11 -15.87 -10.30
N ASN A 450 22.17 -14.76 -11.06
CA ASN A 450 22.33 -13.42 -10.50
C ASN A 450 21.00 -12.95 -9.93
N GLU A 451 20.88 -12.85 -8.64
CA GLU A 451 19.64 -12.47 -7.95
C GLU A 451 19.22 -11.01 -8.22
N MET A 452 20.14 -10.19 -8.72
CA MET A 452 19.90 -8.78 -9.02
C MET A 452 19.67 -8.51 -10.51
N ASP A 453 19.56 -9.56 -11.32
CA ASP A 453 19.14 -9.45 -12.71
C ASP A 453 17.65 -9.05 -12.82
N THR A 454 17.17 -8.81 -14.03
CA THR A 454 15.79 -8.43 -14.28
C THR A 454 14.81 -9.55 -13.87
N ARG A 455 13.58 -9.17 -13.56
CA ARG A 455 12.57 -10.10 -13.01
C ARG A 455 12.28 -11.27 -13.93
N ASP A 456 12.23 -11.04 -15.23
CA ASP A 456 12.02 -12.10 -16.23
C ASP A 456 13.17 -13.11 -16.25
N VAL A 457 14.43 -12.65 -16.15
CA VAL A 457 15.61 -13.50 -16.10
C VAL A 457 15.62 -14.33 -14.80
N VAL A 458 15.44 -13.71 -13.65
CA VAL A 458 15.43 -14.43 -12.37
C VAL A 458 14.24 -15.39 -12.28
N SER A 459 13.05 -14.99 -12.76
CA SER A 459 11.88 -15.88 -12.80
C SER A 459 12.12 -17.10 -13.69
N ALA A 460 12.70 -16.89 -14.88
CA ALA A 460 13.04 -17.99 -15.79
C ALA A 460 14.07 -18.96 -15.15
N ALA A 461 15.05 -18.43 -14.42
CA ALA A 461 16.03 -19.25 -13.71
C ALA A 461 15.38 -20.09 -12.59
N ILE A 462 14.40 -19.55 -11.85
CA ILE A 462 13.64 -20.30 -10.83
C ILE A 462 12.78 -21.40 -11.50
N LEU A 463 12.04 -21.05 -12.56
CA LEU A 463 11.18 -21.99 -13.28
C LEU A 463 11.96 -23.12 -13.96
N ALA A 464 13.26 -22.93 -14.23
CA ALA A 464 14.15 -23.97 -14.73
C ALA A 464 14.62 -24.95 -13.64
N GLN A 465 14.39 -24.67 -12.35
CA GLN A 465 14.71 -25.61 -11.27
C GLN A 465 13.68 -26.76 -11.22
N PRO A 466 14.05 -27.96 -10.72
CA PRO A 466 13.18 -29.14 -10.76
C PRO A 466 11.78 -28.96 -10.17
N GLN A 467 11.63 -28.17 -9.13
CA GLN A 467 10.34 -27.89 -8.47
C GLN A 467 9.71 -26.58 -8.94
N GLU A 468 10.33 -25.85 -9.90
CA GLU A 468 9.96 -24.48 -10.27
C GLU A 468 9.91 -23.53 -9.07
N GLU A 469 10.70 -23.81 -8.04
CA GLU A 469 10.81 -23.10 -6.78
C GLU A 469 12.26 -22.81 -6.44
N ALA A 470 12.48 -21.84 -5.54
CA ALA A 470 13.76 -21.53 -4.94
C ALA A 470 13.62 -21.20 -3.46
N LEU A 471 14.74 -21.20 -2.77
CA LEU A 471 14.89 -20.75 -1.39
C LEU A 471 15.58 -19.40 -1.39
N LEU A 472 14.88 -18.36 -0.95
CA LEU A 472 15.46 -17.03 -0.74
C LEU A 472 16.11 -17.00 0.64
N VAL A 473 17.46 -17.00 0.66
CA VAL A 473 18.27 -17.15 1.87
C VAL A 473 18.91 -15.84 2.26
N PHE A 474 18.89 -15.50 3.55
CA PHE A 474 19.51 -14.31 4.12
C PHE A 474 19.87 -14.51 5.60
N ASP A 475 20.65 -13.59 6.15
CA ASP A 475 21.12 -13.62 7.54
C ASP A 475 20.48 -12.53 8.40
N GLN A 476 20.86 -12.45 9.66
CA GLN A 476 20.36 -11.47 10.61
C GLN A 476 20.68 -10.03 10.19
N THR A 477 21.80 -9.79 9.50
CA THR A 477 22.18 -8.46 9.01
C THR A 477 21.18 -7.98 7.96
N VAL A 478 20.83 -8.83 7.00
CA VAL A 478 19.81 -8.52 5.98
C VAL A 478 18.44 -8.34 6.64
N ARG A 479 18.06 -9.19 7.61
CA ARG A 479 16.79 -9.04 8.34
C ARG A 479 16.67 -7.68 9.02
N GLN A 480 17.71 -7.23 9.71
CA GLN A 480 17.73 -5.94 10.41
C GLN A 480 17.77 -4.74 9.47
N SER A 481 18.22 -4.91 8.23
CA SER A 481 18.34 -3.84 7.25
C SER A 481 17.01 -3.44 6.58
N LEU A 482 15.92 -4.20 6.80
CA LEU A 482 14.70 -4.02 6.04
C LEU A 482 13.45 -4.36 6.88
N ALA A 483 12.75 -3.33 7.35
CA ALA A 483 11.55 -3.47 8.19
C ALA A 483 10.45 -4.38 7.57
N SER A 484 10.37 -4.47 6.24
CA SER A 484 9.43 -5.36 5.57
C SER A 484 9.65 -6.85 5.91
N ILE A 485 10.86 -7.25 6.31
CA ILE A 485 11.15 -8.66 6.68
C ILE A 485 10.44 -9.02 7.99
N GLU A 486 10.28 -8.08 8.92
CA GLU A 486 9.52 -8.35 10.16
C GLU A 486 8.05 -8.64 9.87
N THR A 487 7.49 -8.08 8.80
CA THR A 487 6.15 -8.46 8.35
C THR A 487 6.09 -9.93 7.95
N TYR A 488 7.11 -10.44 7.25
CA TYR A 488 7.18 -11.87 6.87
C TYR A 488 7.42 -12.77 8.07
N ALA A 489 8.25 -12.35 9.03
CA ALA A 489 8.49 -13.07 10.28
C ALA A 489 7.19 -13.19 11.10
N ASN A 490 6.46 -12.10 11.27
CA ASN A 490 5.18 -12.07 11.97
C ASN A 490 4.09 -12.90 11.27
N GLN A 491 4.22 -13.12 9.97
CA GLN A 491 3.36 -13.99 9.19
C GLN A 491 3.84 -15.46 9.16
N HIS A 492 4.85 -15.80 9.94
CA HIS A 492 5.44 -17.15 10.00
C HIS A 492 5.89 -17.72 8.64
N LEU A 493 6.38 -16.83 7.74
CA LEU A 493 6.86 -17.23 6.41
C LEU A 493 8.33 -17.62 6.41
N LEU A 494 9.05 -17.33 7.49
CA LEU A 494 10.49 -17.56 7.59
C LEU A 494 10.77 -18.92 8.24
N CYS A 495 11.61 -19.74 7.58
CA CYS A 495 12.37 -20.77 8.27
C CYS A 495 13.60 -20.12 8.91
N GLU A 496 13.93 -20.48 10.15
CA GLU A 496 15.06 -19.91 10.91
C GLU A 496 15.97 -21.03 11.41
N GLY A 497 17.28 -20.86 11.27
CA GLY A 497 18.29 -21.76 11.83
C GLY A 497 19.44 -20.97 12.48
N SER A 498 19.92 -21.44 13.63
CA SER A 498 21.07 -20.85 14.33
C SER A 498 22.38 -21.10 13.57
N THR A 499 22.40 -22.11 12.72
CA THR A 499 23.49 -22.43 11.79
C THR A 499 22.95 -22.75 10.39
N LEU A 500 23.82 -22.75 9.38
CA LEU A 500 23.43 -23.15 8.03
C LEU A 500 23.00 -24.62 7.96
N GLU A 501 23.64 -25.49 8.74
CA GLU A 501 23.32 -26.93 8.83
C GLU A 501 21.91 -27.14 9.42
N GLU A 502 21.58 -26.38 10.48
CA GLU A 502 20.24 -26.44 11.09
C GLU A 502 19.17 -25.97 10.08
N LEU A 503 19.42 -24.84 9.42
CA LEU A 503 18.52 -24.32 8.40
C LEU A 503 18.35 -25.30 7.24
N ALA A 504 19.45 -25.89 6.75
CA ALA A 504 19.41 -26.92 5.70
C ALA A 504 18.58 -28.14 6.10
N GLY A 505 18.72 -28.60 7.37
CA GLY A 505 17.92 -29.69 7.92
C GLY A 505 16.43 -29.41 7.93
N GLN A 506 16.01 -28.19 8.31
CA GLN A 506 14.60 -27.75 8.28
C GLN A 506 14.06 -27.65 6.85
N LEU A 507 14.90 -27.22 5.90
CA LEU A 507 14.54 -27.06 4.49
C LEU A 507 14.58 -28.40 3.71
N GLY A 508 15.19 -29.45 4.26
CA GLY A 508 15.34 -30.73 3.62
C GLY A 508 16.32 -30.71 2.43
N ILE A 509 17.37 -29.88 2.50
CA ILE A 509 18.39 -29.72 1.45
C ILE A 509 19.78 -30.21 1.92
N PRO A 510 20.72 -30.55 0.98
CA PRO A 510 22.06 -31.02 1.32
C PRO A 510 22.87 -29.90 2.04
N ALA A 511 23.19 -30.07 3.32
CA ALA A 511 23.86 -29.09 4.16
C ALA A 511 25.23 -28.68 3.63
N ASP A 512 26.04 -29.64 3.17
CA ASP A 512 27.39 -29.37 2.65
C ASP A 512 27.37 -28.50 1.39
N GLN A 513 26.45 -28.77 0.46
CA GLN A 513 26.29 -27.99 -0.78
C GLN A 513 25.79 -26.59 -0.46
N PHE A 514 24.84 -26.49 0.47
CA PHE A 514 24.30 -25.22 0.91
C PHE A 514 25.37 -24.33 1.60
N ALA A 515 26.13 -24.89 2.53
CA ALA A 515 27.24 -24.19 3.19
C ALA A 515 28.32 -23.73 2.18
N GLN A 516 28.62 -24.55 1.17
CA GLN A 516 29.56 -24.19 0.09
C GLN A 516 29.01 -23.02 -0.75
N ALA A 517 27.71 -23.03 -1.10
CA ALA A 517 27.09 -21.94 -1.88
C ALA A 517 27.17 -20.60 -1.13
N VAL A 518 26.85 -20.58 0.17
CA VAL A 518 26.96 -19.39 1.02
C VAL A 518 28.43 -18.93 1.16
N SER A 519 29.35 -19.86 1.43
CA SER A 519 30.77 -19.58 1.55
C SER A 519 31.34 -18.97 0.26
N ARG A 520 30.94 -19.50 -0.89
CA ARG A 520 31.37 -19.01 -2.21
C ARG A 520 30.81 -17.61 -2.50
N TYR A 521 29.53 -17.36 -2.22
CA TYR A 521 28.95 -16.02 -2.30
C TYR A 521 29.72 -15.03 -1.42
N ASN A 522 30.02 -15.39 -0.16
CA ASN A 522 30.76 -14.56 0.76
C ASN A 522 32.19 -14.25 0.26
N ALA A 523 32.84 -15.20 -0.41
CA ALA A 523 34.14 -14.98 -1.03
C ALA A 523 34.06 -13.97 -2.18
N TRP A 524 33.06 -14.06 -3.06
CA TRP A 524 32.82 -13.11 -4.15
C TRP A 524 32.46 -11.72 -3.63
N GLN A 525 31.61 -11.66 -2.60
CA GLN A 525 31.27 -10.39 -1.95
C GLN A 525 32.54 -9.67 -1.43
N LYS A 526 33.45 -10.39 -0.76
CA LYS A 526 34.73 -9.86 -0.27
C LYS A 526 35.69 -9.46 -1.41
N ALA A 527 35.63 -10.18 -2.52
CA ALA A 527 36.42 -9.88 -3.73
C ALA A 527 35.88 -8.67 -4.51
N GLY A 528 34.61 -8.28 -4.28
CA GLY A 528 33.94 -7.19 -4.98
C GLY A 528 33.46 -7.55 -6.40
N HIS A 529 33.45 -8.84 -6.77
CA HIS A 529 32.94 -9.33 -8.05
C HIS A 529 32.44 -10.77 -7.88
N ASP A 530 31.44 -11.15 -8.65
CA ASP A 530 30.85 -12.48 -8.66
C ASP A 530 31.17 -13.16 -9.99
N ASP A 531 32.15 -14.05 -10.00
CA ASP A 531 32.57 -14.77 -11.20
C ASP A 531 31.59 -15.91 -11.60
N ASP A 532 30.66 -16.30 -10.70
CA ASP A 532 29.69 -17.33 -11.00
C ASP A 532 28.54 -16.84 -11.87
N PHE A 533 27.98 -15.68 -11.49
CA PHE A 533 26.74 -15.17 -12.11
C PHE A 533 26.79 -13.68 -12.47
N GLY A 534 27.92 -12.99 -12.20
CA GLY A 534 28.12 -11.60 -12.57
C GLY A 534 27.29 -10.60 -11.73
N ARG A 535 26.93 -10.95 -10.48
CA ARG A 535 26.28 -10.00 -9.58
C ARG A 535 27.23 -8.87 -9.23
N SER A 536 26.80 -7.63 -9.40
CA SER A 536 27.65 -6.45 -9.17
C SER A 536 28.01 -6.28 -7.68
N ALA A 537 29.14 -5.62 -7.40
CA ALA A 537 29.53 -5.28 -6.02
C ALA A 537 28.45 -4.48 -5.29
N THR A 538 27.78 -3.53 -5.96
CA THR A 538 26.65 -2.76 -5.40
C THR A 538 25.47 -3.68 -5.02
N GLY A 539 25.27 -4.76 -5.77
CA GLY A 539 24.26 -5.76 -5.51
C GLY A 539 24.62 -6.76 -4.40
N MET A 540 25.87 -6.75 -3.93
CA MET A 540 26.41 -7.60 -2.84
C MET A 540 26.85 -6.72 -1.65
N PRO A 541 25.90 -6.07 -0.92
CA PRO A 541 26.24 -5.08 0.11
C PRO A 541 26.91 -5.69 1.35
N GLY A 542 26.76 -6.99 1.60
CA GLY A 542 27.35 -7.68 2.73
C GLY A 542 27.45 -9.18 2.53
N ALA A 543 28.31 -9.84 3.30
CA ALA A 543 28.42 -11.28 3.40
C ALA A 543 27.29 -11.83 4.28
N LEU A 544 26.90 -13.09 4.07
CA LEU A 544 25.91 -13.81 4.89
C LEU A 544 26.67 -14.60 5.96
N GLU A 545 26.99 -13.95 7.09
CA GLU A 545 27.85 -14.49 8.15
C GLU A 545 27.23 -14.34 9.55
N THR A 546 26.15 -13.57 9.69
CA THR A 546 25.58 -13.22 10.99
C THR A 546 24.35 -14.08 11.30
N ALA A 547 24.50 -15.04 12.20
CA ALA A 547 23.37 -15.86 12.68
C ALA A 547 22.32 -15.02 13.44
N PRO A 548 21.05 -15.44 13.49
CA PRO A 548 20.47 -16.59 12.79
C PRO A 548 20.37 -16.39 11.26
N PHE A 549 20.24 -17.51 10.55
CA PHE A 549 20.01 -17.54 9.12
C PHE A 549 18.54 -17.84 8.83
N TYR A 550 18.03 -17.30 7.72
CA TYR A 550 16.63 -17.37 7.36
C TYR A 550 16.45 -17.84 5.92
N ALA A 551 15.34 -18.49 5.66
CA ALA A 551 14.92 -18.83 4.30
C ALA A 551 13.41 -18.66 4.11
N VAL A 552 13.02 -18.31 2.87
CA VAL A 552 11.62 -18.30 2.40
C VAL A 552 11.54 -19.12 1.13
N ARG A 553 10.59 -20.05 1.01
CA ARG A 553 10.30 -20.73 -0.25
C ARG A 553 9.59 -19.76 -1.18
N VAL A 554 10.09 -19.63 -2.40
CA VAL A 554 9.57 -18.67 -3.37
C VAL A 554 9.33 -19.32 -4.73
N LYS A 555 8.25 -18.87 -5.40
CA LYS A 555 7.86 -19.28 -6.75
C LYS A 555 7.40 -18.04 -7.55
N PRO A 556 7.69 -17.97 -8.87
CA PRO A 556 7.19 -16.85 -9.68
C PRO A 556 5.66 -16.79 -9.76
N ALA A 557 5.10 -15.58 -9.67
CA ALA A 557 3.66 -15.32 -9.78
C ALA A 557 3.37 -14.05 -10.60
N ILE A 558 2.19 -13.97 -11.22
CA ILE A 558 1.74 -12.82 -12.01
C ILE A 558 1.75 -11.57 -11.14
N HIS A 559 2.41 -10.50 -11.63
CA HIS A 559 2.64 -9.31 -10.82
C HIS A 559 2.21 -8.01 -11.47
N HIS A 560 2.51 -7.78 -12.75
CA HIS A 560 2.25 -6.50 -13.41
C HIS A 560 1.92 -6.72 -14.90
N THR A 561 0.97 -5.93 -15.40
CA THR A 561 0.66 -5.91 -16.83
C THR A 561 1.28 -4.66 -17.44
N MET A 562 2.28 -4.82 -18.36
CA MET A 562 2.95 -3.71 -19.02
C MET A 562 2.15 -3.18 -20.21
N GLY A 563 1.26 -4.01 -20.75
CA GLY A 563 0.33 -3.60 -21.80
C GLY A 563 -0.88 -2.87 -21.26
N GLY A 564 -1.45 -1.98 -22.06
CA GLY A 564 -2.58 -1.17 -21.66
C GLY A 564 -3.03 -0.20 -22.75
N LEU A 565 -3.76 0.85 -22.34
CA LEU A 565 -4.23 1.92 -23.21
C LEU A 565 -3.03 2.68 -23.80
N SER A 566 -3.10 2.97 -25.10
CA SER A 566 -2.12 3.82 -25.76
C SER A 566 -2.32 5.28 -25.34
N VAL A 567 -1.25 5.92 -24.89
CA VAL A 567 -1.26 7.31 -24.42
C VAL A 567 -0.09 8.12 -25.01
N ASN A 568 -0.25 9.44 -25.08
CA ASN A 568 0.85 10.36 -25.36
C ASN A 568 1.52 10.88 -24.07
N THR A 569 2.53 11.74 -24.19
CA THR A 569 3.23 12.36 -23.07
C THR A 569 2.37 13.32 -22.22
N GLU A 570 1.21 13.75 -22.73
CA GLU A 570 0.20 14.51 -22.01
C GLU A 570 -0.86 13.60 -21.36
N THR A 571 -0.60 12.27 -21.32
CA THR A 571 -1.50 11.24 -20.77
C THR A 571 -2.87 11.12 -21.45
N GLN A 572 -3.05 11.74 -22.64
CA GLN A 572 -4.27 11.61 -23.43
C GLN A 572 -4.34 10.22 -24.07
N VAL A 573 -5.49 9.57 -23.98
CA VAL A 573 -5.74 8.28 -24.63
C VAL A 573 -5.80 8.46 -26.14
N LEU A 574 -5.11 7.60 -26.86
CA LEU A 574 -4.96 7.68 -28.32
C LEU A 574 -5.86 6.67 -29.05
N ARG A 575 -6.26 7.02 -30.25
CA ARG A 575 -6.82 6.11 -31.26
C ARG A 575 -5.71 5.36 -31.97
N ALA A 576 -6.06 4.37 -32.78
CA ALA A 576 -5.11 3.60 -33.56
C ALA A 576 -4.30 4.45 -34.56
N ASP A 577 -4.83 5.58 -35.00
CA ASP A 577 -4.16 6.55 -35.88
C ASP A 577 -3.26 7.55 -35.15
N GLY A 578 -3.13 7.41 -33.83
CA GLY A 578 -2.34 8.29 -32.96
C GLY A 578 -3.04 9.60 -32.58
N THR A 579 -4.29 9.82 -32.98
CA THR A 579 -5.05 11.02 -32.57
C THR A 579 -5.61 10.87 -31.18
N PRO A 580 -5.60 11.92 -30.33
CA PRO A 580 -6.14 11.84 -28.97
C PRO A 580 -7.67 11.82 -28.95
N ILE A 581 -8.26 11.06 -28.02
CA ILE A 581 -9.68 11.10 -27.73
C ILE A 581 -9.94 12.32 -26.83
N GLY A 582 -10.75 13.26 -27.32
CA GLY A 582 -11.06 14.48 -26.58
C GLY A 582 -11.70 14.20 -25.21
N GLY A 583 -11.18 14.82 -24.14
CA GLY A 583 -11.72 14.68 -22.80
C GLY A 583 -11.33 13.40 -22.06
N LEU A 584 -10.49 12.53 -22.64
CA LEU A 584 -10.09 11.25 -22.04
C LEU A 584 -8.58 11.19 -21.78
N TYR A 585 -8.22 10.90 -20.54
CA TYR A 585 -6.85 10.71 -20.07
C TYR A 585 -6.71 9.35 -19.40
N ALA A 586 -5.49 8.83 -19.30
CA ALA A 586 -5.21 7.61 -18.53
C ALA A 586 -3.82 7.66 -17.90
N ALA A 587 -3.66 7.04 -16.72
CA ALA A 587 -2.40 7.00 -16.00
C ALA A 587 -2.23 5.72 -15.15
N GLY A 588 -0.98 5.31 -14.96
CA GLY A 588 -0.60 4.13 -14.21
C GLY A 588 -0.78 2.83 -15.00
N GLU A 589 -0.87 1.71 -14.31
CA GLU A 589 -0.83 0.35 -14.89
C GLU A 589 -1.92 0.06 -15.95
N VAL A 590 -2.94 0.89 -16.08
CA VAL A 590 -3.92 0.81 -17.17
C VAL A 590 -3.35 1.24 -18.51
N THR A 591 -2.18 1.91 -18.53
CA THR A 591 -1.53 2.41 -19.75
C THR A 591 -0.40 1.48 -20.20
N GLY A 592 -0.18 1.38 -21.49
CA GLY A 592 0.90 0.60 -22.10
C GLY A 592 1.99 1.47 -22.71
N GLY A 593 3.09 0.82 -23.11
CA GLY A 593 4.20 1.44 -23.84
C GLY A 593 5.34 2.00 -22.97
N LEU A 594 5.11 2.29 -21.71
CA LEU A 594 6.14 2.82 -20.81
C LEU A 594 7.19 1.77 -20.43
N HIS A 595 6.76 0.56 -20.10
CA HIS A 595 7.62 -0.46 -19.50
C HIS A 595 8.20 -1.48 -20.48
N GLY A 596 7.77 -1.45 -21.75
CA GLY A 596 8.22 -2.41 -22.78
C GLY A 596 7.88 -3.85 -22.41
N ALA A 597 8.81 -4.78 -22.64
CA ALA A 597 8.60 -6.21 -22.38
C ALA A 597 8.79 -6.61 -20.91
N ASN A 598 9.44 -5.77 -20.09
CA ASN A 598 9.70 -6.07 -18.68
C ASN A 598 9.93 -4.78 -17.86
N ARG A 599 9.30 -4.68 -16.70
CA ARG A 599 9.34 -3.51 -15.82
C ARG A 599 10.37 -3.67 -14.71
N LEU A 600 11.25 -2.68 -14.54
CA LEU A 600 12.18 -2.61 -13.41
C LEU A 600 11.43 -2.35 -12.09
N GLY A 601 11.97 -2.91 -10.97
CA GLY A 601 11.49 -2.62 -9.63
C GLY A 601 11.50 -1.11 -9.34
N GLY A 602 10.48 -0.60 -8.63
CA GLY A 602 10.33 0.83 -8.35
C GLY A 602 9.69 1.67 -9.48
N ASN A 603 9.83 1.26 -10.76
CA ASN A 603 9.24 2.01 -11.88
C ASN A 603 7.71 2.00 -11.90
N GLY A 604 7.06 0.93 -11.42
CA GLY A 604 5.59 0.89 -11.36
C GLY A 604 5.01 1.93 -10.41
N VAL A 605 5.63 2.14 -9.24
CA VAL A 605 5.20 3.18 -8.30
C VAL A 605 5.57 4.58 -8.82
N ALA A 606 6.74 4.73 -9.48
CA ALA A 606 7.09 5.98 -10.16
C ALA A 606 6.05 6.33 -11.24
N ASP A 607 5.65 5.37 -12.08
CA ASP A 607 4.64 5.54 -13.12
C ASP A 607 3.31 6.04 -12.54
N ILE A 608 2.73 5.32 -11.56
CA ILE A 608 1.41 5.69 -11.02
C ILE A 608 1.39 7.09 -10.43
N VAL A 609 2.48 7.53 -9.79
CA VAL A 609 2.51 8.86 -9.17
C VAL A 609 2.86 9.95 -10.18
N VAL A 610 3.89 9.74 -11.01
CA VAL A 610 4.32 10.72 -12.01
C VAL A 610 3.24 10.93 -13.05
N ASN A 611 2.77 9.86 -13.70
CA ASN A 611 1.78 9.97 -14.76
C ASN A 611 0.38 10.30 -14.21
N GLY A 612 0.04 9.84 -12.99
CA GLY A 612 -1.16 10.29 -12.28
C GLY A 612 -1.16 11.81 -12.09
N ARG A 613 -0.08 12.36 -11.52
CA ARG A 613 0.09 13.80 -11.35
C ARG A 613 0.02 14.56 -12.67
N LEU A 614 0.69 14.07 -13.72
CA LEU A 614 0.66 14.68 -15.05
C LEU A 614 -0.74 14.66 -15.66
N ALA A 615 -1.52 13.58 -15.48
CA ALA A 615 -2.89 13.49 -15.97
C ALA A 615 -3.81 14.54 -15.31
N GLY A 616 -3.69 14.71 -14.00
CA GLY A 616 -4.40 15.75 -13.28
C GLY A 616 -4.07 17.16 -13.77
N LEU A 617 -2.77 17.45 -13.92
CA LEU A 617 -2.29 18.73 -14.45
C LEU A 617 -2.74 18.98 -15.90
N ALA A 618 -2.71 17.96 -16.78
CA ALA A 618 -3.13 18.09 -18.18
C ALA A 618 -4.64 18.33 -18.30
N ALA A 619 -5.44 17.58 -17.55
CA ALA A 619 -6.89 17.75 -17.51
C ALA A 619 -7.26 19.19 -17.04
N SER A 620 -6.71 19.65 -15.94
CA SER A 620 -6.98 20.98 -15.38
C SER A 620 -6.56 22.13 -16.31
N LYS A 621 -5.36 22.06 -16.91
CA LYS A 621 -4.86 23.07 -17.87
C LYS A 621 -5.76 23.19 -19.10
N ARG A 622 -6.32 22.09 -19.59
CA ARG A 622 -7.25 22.12 -20.71
C ARG A 622 -8.55 22.83 -20.34
N LEU A 623 -9.07 22.57 -19.13
CA LEU A 623 -10.29 23.21 -18.66
C LEU A 623 -10.11 24.73 -18.52
N ALA A 624 -8.99 25.17 -17.97
CA ALA A 624 -8.66 26.59 -17.85
C ALA A 624 -8.59 27.30 -19.22
N ARG A 625 -8.07 26.64 -20.27
CA ARG A 625 -8.02 27.19 -21.64
C ARG A 625 -9.39 27.26 -22.31
N SER A 626 -10.33 26.36 -21.97
CA SER A 626 -11.67 26.36 -22.55
C SER A 626 -12.58 27.43 -21.92
N ASP A 627 -12.24 27.94 -20.74
CA ASP A 627 -12.98 28.98 -20.03
C ASP A 627 -12.51 30.40 -20.42
N HIS A 628 -11.42 30.51 -21.20
CA HIS A 628 -10.90 31.74 -21.79
C HIS A 628 -10.63 31.49 -23.29
N PRO A 629 -11.67 31.57 -24.17
CA PRO A 629 -11.52 31.37 -25.60
C PRO A 629 -10.75 32.50 -26.30
#